data_8149358e9bf521998c940a256c092443
#
_entry.id   8149358e9bf521998c940a256c092443
#
_cell.length_a   1.000
_cell.length_b   1.000
_cell.length_c   1.000
_cell.angle_alpha   90.00
_cell.angle_beta   90.00
_cell.angle_gamma   90.00
#
_symmetry.space_group_name_H-M   'P 1'
#
loop_
_entity.id
_entity.type
_entity.pdbx_description
1 polymer ?
#
loop_
_entity_poly.entity_id
_entity_poly.type
_entity_poly.pdbx_seq_one_letter_code
_entity_poly.pdbx_strand_id
1 'polypeptide(L)'
;MKVRKIIKGTLLFAVLSVLGGCYYDNEEELYEYWYQQNTCDTVDVSFQEDIFPIIQGNCATTGCHVAGGSGNGIFENYANVKAKVDNGSFHNRVVVQRDMPPSQPLNDCQIAQIDSWINQGAPDN
;
A
#
# COMPACT_ATOMS: atom_id res chain seq x y z
N MET A 1 11.88 -48.39 -48.77
CA MET A 1 12.27 -48.46 -47.35
C MET A 1 12.88 -47.16 -46.80
N LYS A 2 13.60 -46.34 -47.56
CA LYS A 2 14.24 -45.09 -47.12
C LYS A 2 13.23 -43.96 -46.78
N VAL A 3 12.18 -43.78 -47.58
CA VAL A 3 11.18 -42.71 -47.40
C VAL A 3 10.41 -42.83 -46.08
N ARG A 4 10.04 -44.02 -45.65
CA ARG A 4 9.35 -44.29 -44.40
C ARG A 4 10.19 -43.94 -43.16
N LYS A 5 11.53 -44.04 -43.24
CA LYS A 5 12.43 -43.66 -42.14
C LYS A 5 12.57 -42.13 -42.04
N ILE A 6 12.57 -41.44 -43.18
CA ILE A 6 12.64 -39.97 -43.23
C ILE A 6 11.36 -39.36 -42.64
N ILE A 7 10.18 -39.86 -43.01
CA ILE A 7 8.88 -39.35 -42.48
C ILE A 7 8.78 -39.57 -40.98
N LYS A 8 9.26 -40.69 -40.44
CA LYS A 8 9.27 -40.94 -38.99
C LYS A 8 10.23 -40.01 -38.24
N GLY A 9 11.38 -39.69 -38.84
CA GLY A 9 12.36 -38.76 -38.25
C GLY A 9 11.87 -37.32 -38.21
N THR A 10 11.24 -36.84 -39.29
CA THR A 10 10.65 -35.50 -39.33
C THR A 10 9.46 -35.34 -38.42
N LEU A 11 8.62 -36.38 -38.28
CA LEU A 11 7.48 -36.34 -37.34
C LEU A 11 7.95 -36.30 -35.89
N LEU A 12 8.99 -37.07 -35.54
CA LEU A 12 9.57 -37.07 -34.19
C LEU A 12 10.21 -35.73 -33.85
N PHE A 13 10.89 -35.10 -34.79
CA PHE A 13 11.52 -33.78 -34.61
C PHE A 13 10.47 -32.69 -34.44
N ALA A 14 9.37 -32.72 -35.20
CA ALA A 14 8.24 -31.77 -35.05
C ALA A 14 7.54 -31.89 -33.69
N VAL A 15 7.38 -33.12 -33.19
CA VAL A 15 6.76 -33.33 -31.84
C VAL A 15 7.67 -32.83 -30.73
N LEU A 16 9.00 -33.01 -30.82
CA LEU A 16 9.93 -32.45 -29.82
C LEU A 16 9.97 -30.92 -29.82
N SER A 17 9.77 -30.29 -30.98
CA SER A 17 9.74 -28.81 -31.05
C SER A 17 8.51 -28.18 -30.41
N VAL A 18 7.40 -28.92 -30.34
CA VAL A 18 6.16 -28.43 -29.68
C VAL A 18 6.24 -28.55 -28.14
N LEU A 19 7.08 -29.48 -27.63
CA LEU A 19 7.27 -29.67 -26.21
C LEU A 19 8.29 -28.68 -25.58
N GLY A 20 9.05 -27.96 -26.43
CA GLY A 20 10.04 -26.96 -26.00
C GLY A 20 9.50 -25.54 -25.89
N GLY A 21 8.18 -25.35 -25.90
CA GLY A 21 7.56 -24.07 -25.53
C GLY A 21 7.88 -23.77 -24.08
N CYS A 22 8.95 -23.03 -23.82
CA CYS A 22 9.17 -22.41 -22.53
C CYS A 22 7.96 -21.50 -22.29
N TYR A 23 7.08 -21.95 -21.42
CA TYR A 23 6.14 -21.08 -20.74
C TYR A 23 7.00 -20.13 -19.90
N TYR A 24 7.29 -18.97 -20.47
CA TYR A 24 7.93 -17.87 -19.76
C TYR A 24 6.83 -17.28 -18.88
N ASP A 25 6.61 -17.93 -17.74
CA ASP A 25 5.80 -17.36 -16.67
C ASP A 25 6.66 -16.24 -16.05
N ASN A 26 6.25 -15.02 -16.28
CA ASN A 26 6.90 -13.86 -15.68
C ASN A 26 6.37 -13.72 -14.24
N GLU A 27 6.58 -14.79 -13.44
CA GLU A 27 6.15 -14.84 -12.05
C GLU A 27 6.70 -13.64 -11.26
N GLU A 28 7.95 -13.23 -11.52
CA GLU A 28 8.56 -12.09 -10.83
C GLU A 28 7.76 -10.79 -11.02
N GLU A 29 7.29 -10.47 -12.23
CA GLU A 29 6.52 -9.25 -12.51
C GLU A 29 5.11 -9.29 -11.91
N LEU A 30 4.48 -10.45 -11.89
CA LEU A 30 3.15 -10.65 -11.27
C LEU A 30 3.22 -10.65 -9.74
N TYR A 31 4.26 -11.24 -9.16
CA TYR A 31 4.45 -11.26 -7.71
C TYR A 31 4.87 -9.89 -7.18
N GLU A 32 5.71 -9.13 -7.88
CA GLU A 32 6.12 -7.79 -7.48
C GLU A 32 4.91 -6.84 -7.45
N TYR A 33 4.03 -6.90 -8.46
CA TYR A 33 2.78 -6.14 -8.48
C TYR A 33 1.83 -6.52 -7.32
N TRP A 34 1.69 -7.82 -7.03
CA TRP A 34 0.87 -8.32 -5.90
C TRP A 34 1.50 -7.98 -4.54
N TYR A 35 2.82 -8.05 -4.42
CA TYR A 35 3.52 -7.67 -3.20
C TYR A 35 3.38 -6.18 -2.92
N GLN A 36 3.56 -5.31 -3.90
CA GLN A 36 3.41 -3.86 -3.72
C GLN A 36 1.97 -3.44 -3.40
N GLN A 37 0.96 -4.16 -3.88
CA GLN A 37 -0.44 -3.88 -3.54
C GLN A 37 -0.89 -4.43 -2.18
N ASN A 38 -0.21 -5.43 -1.64
CA ASN A 38 -0.63 -6.15 -0.44
C ASN A 38 0.38 -6.06 0.72
N THR A 39 1.56 -5.48 0.51
CA THR A 39 2.51 -5.20 1.59
C THR A 39 2.27 -3.80 2.12
N CYS A 40 2.00 -3.73 3.41
CA CYS A 40 1.96 -2.47 4.12
C CYS A 40 3.38 -1.94 4.26
N ASP A 41 3.75 -0.94 3.46
CA ASP A 41 5.03 -0.29 3.61
C ASP A 41 5.01 0.63 4.83
N THR A 42 5.88 0.33 5.77
CA THR A 42 6.08 1.08 7.02
C THR A 42 7.53 1.55 7.17
N VAL A 43 8.34 1.43 6.11
CA VAL A 43 9.73 1.88 6.07
C VAL A 43 9.78 3.26 5.43
N ASP A 44 10.47 4.20 6.07
CA ASP A 44 10.65 5.58 5.58
C ASP A 44 9.34 6.30 5.20
N VAL A 45 8.31 6.12 6.01
CA VAL A 45 6.98 6.69 5.77
C VAL A 45 7.04 8.21 5.69
N SER A 46 6.56 8.76 4.55
CA SER A 46 6.53 10.19 4.27
C SER A 46 5.22 10.82 4.75
N PHE A 47 5.32 12.04 5.31
CA PHE A 47 4.11 12.80 5.62
C PHE A 47 3.33 13.16 4.36
N GLN A 48 4.01 13.67 3.34
CA GLN A 48 3.36 14.21 2.15
C GLN A 48 2.76 13.11 1.26
N GLU A 49 3.47 11.99 1.12
CA GLU A 49 3.09 10.94 0.17
C GLU A 49 2.20 9.87 0.79
N ASP A 50 2.41 9.55 2.09
CA ASP A 50 1.72 8.44 2.73
C ASP A 50 0.67 8.91 3.76
N ILE A 51 1.06 9.79 4.69
CA ILE A 51 0.23 10.12 5.84
C ILE A 51 -0.82 11.17 5.50
N PHE A 52 -0.44 12.23 4.78
CA PHE A 52 -1.37 13.33 4.47
C PHE A 52 -2.55 12.89 3.59
N PRO A 53 -2.39 12.02 2.58
CA PRO A 53 -3.52 11.43 1.87
C PRO A 53 -4.48 10.64 2.76
N ILE A 54 -3.97 9.87 3.73
CA ILE A 54 -4.80 9.17 4.71
C ILE A 54 -5.61 10.17 5.54
N ILE A 55 -4.96 11.23 6.03
CA ILE A 55 -5.61 12.27 6.84
C ILE A 55 -6.66 13.02 6.03
N GLN A 56 -6.35 13.42 4.81
CA GLN A 56 -7.30 14.13 3.93
C GLN A 56 -8.53 13.28 3.61
N GLY A 57 -8.32 12.01 3.31
CA GLY A 57 -9.41 11.11 2.94
C GLY A 57 -10.31 10.68 4.10
N ASN A 58 -9.79 10.65 5.33
CA ASN A 58 -10.48 10.03 6.45
C ASN A 58 -10.72 10.99 7.64
N CYS A 59 -9.92 12.01 7.81
CA CYS A 59 -9.96 12.90 8.99
C CYS A 59 -10.37 14.33 8.63
N ALA A 60 -9.70 14.94 7.65
CA ALA A 60 -9.95 16.31 7.17
C ALA A 60 -11.12 16.35 6.18
N THR A 61 -12.20 15.66 6.49
CA THR A 61 -13.42 15.60 5.68
C THR A 61 -14.44 16.64 6.13
N THR A 62 -15.39 16.98 5.26
CA THR A 62 -16.45 17.98 5.55
C THR A 62 -17.16 17.68 6.86
N GLY A 63 -17.19 18.65 7.75
CA GLY A 63 -17.83 18.55 9.06
C GLY A 63 -16.95 17.91 10.15
N CYS A 64 -15.77 17.39 9.81
CA CYS A 64 -14.84 16.79 10.77
C CYS A 64 -13.66 17.72 11.06
N HIS A 65 -12.41 17.37 10.75
CA HIS A 65 -11.21 18.12 11.10
C HIS A 65 -10.79 19.14 10.01
N VAL A 66 -11.76 19.91 9.54
CA VAL A 66 -11.57 21.05 8.61
C VAL A 66 -12.03 22.35 9.23
N ALA A 67 -11.70 23.48 8.61
CA ALA A 67 -12.20 24.79 9.06
C ALA A 67 -13.74 24.79 9.12
N GLY A 68 -14.29 25.12 10.30
CA GLY A 68 -15.75 25.09 10.56
C GLY A 68 -16.33 23.70 10.84
N GLY A 69 -15.53 22.66 10.87
CA GLY A 69 -15.95 21.33 11.30
C GLY A 69 -16.05 21.20 12.84
N SER A 70 -16.64 20.11 13.30
CA SER A 70 -16.85 19.85 14.74
C SER A 70 -15.68 19.12 15.42
N GLY A 71 -14.68 18.67 14.62
CA GLY A 71 -13.52 17.93 15.12
C GLY A 71 -12.60 18.78 15.98
N ASN A 72 -11.98 18.15 16.97
CA ASN A 72 -11.02 18.84 17.85
C ASN A 72 -9.68 19.04 17.15
N GLY A 73 -9.55 20.14 16.44
CA GLY A 73 -8.40 20.53 15.63
C GLY A 73 -8.68 20.44 14.14
N ILE A 74 -7.92 21.21 13.37
CA ILE A 74 -7.98 21.26 11.93
C ILE A 74 -6.78 20.47 11.40
N PHE A 75 -6.96 19.54 10.46
CA PHE A 75 -5.91 18.66 9.93
C PHE A 75 -5.59 18.93 8.45
N GLU A 76 -5.70 20.19 8.05
CA GLU A 76 -5.50 20.64 6.67
C GLU A 76 -4.03 20.88 6.30
N ASN A 77 -3.12 20.77 7.27
CA ASN A 77 -1.68 20.94 7.05
C ASN A 77 -0.84 20.21 8.10
N TYR A 78 0.46 20.02 7.79
CA TYR A 78 1.41 19.35 8.65
C TYR A 78 1.47 19.94 10.07
N ALA A 79 1.62 21.25 10.22
CA ALA A 79 1.80 21.90 11.53
C ALA A 79 0.65 21.60 12.48
N ASN A 80 -0.56 21.58 11.99
CA ASN A 80 -1.77 21.29 12.78
C ASN A 80 -1.84 19.81 13.21
N VAL A 81 -1.47 18.90 12.30
CA VAL A 81 -1.39 17.47 12.61
C VAL A 81 -0.27 17.22 13.62
N LYS A 82 0.91 17.78 13.38
CA LYS A 82 2.09 17.65 14.26
C LYS A 82 1.80 18.11 15.70
N ALA A 83 1.07 19.20 15.86
CA ALA A 83 0.66 19.67 17.19
C ALA A 83 -0.19 18.65 17.98
N LYS A 84 -1.00 17.84 17.29
CA LYS A 84 -1.79 16.76 17.89
C LYS A 84 -0.99 15.49 18.11
N VAL A 85 0.04 15.26 17.31
CA VAL A 85 1.02 14.19 17.53
C VAL A 85 1.88 14.53 18.75
N ASP A 86 2.40 15.75 18.85
CA ASP A 86 3.30 16.16 19.93
C ASP A 86 2.64 16.14 21.33
N ASN A 87 1.34 16.40 21.38
CA ASN A 87 0.61 16.29 22.65
C ASN A 87 0.06 14.87 22.93
N GLY A 88 0.36 13.90 22.05
CA GLY A 88 -0.03 12.49 22.17
C GLY A 88 -1.49 12.18 21.83
N SER A 89 -2.34 13.18 21.60
CA SER A 89 -3.77 12.95 21.39
C SER A 89 -4.07 12.24 20.07
N PHE A 90 -3.31 12.53 19.02
CA PHE A 90 -3.47 11.89 17.72
C PHE A 90 -3.14 10.38 17.80
N HIS A 91 -1.96 10.05 18.33
CA HIS A 91 -1.55 8.66 18.51
C HIS A 91 -2.55 7.89 19.37
N ASN A 92 -2.95 8.46 20.50
CA ASN A 92 -3.87 7.79 21.42
C ASN A 92 -5.22 7.46 20.78
N ARG A 93 -5.80 8.39 20.00
CA ARG A 93 -7.13 8.19 19.40
C ARG A 93 -7.10 7.32 18.16
N VAL A 94 -6.06 7.44 17.32
CA VAL A 94 -5.97 6.73 16.04
C VAL A 94 -5.35 5.35 16.19
N VAL A 95 -4.25 5.25 16.94
CA VAL A 95 -3.46 4.00 17.02
C VAL A 95 -3.88 3.14 18.20
N VAL A 96 -4.02 3.75 19.40
CA VAL A 96 -4.28 3.00 20.64
C VAL A 96 -5.76 2.67 20.79
N GLN A 97 -6.62 3.67 20.78
CA GLN A 97 -8.07 3.48 20.98
C GLN A 97 -8.79 3.07 19.70
N ARG A 98 -8.25 3.47 18.53
CA ARG A 98 -8.85 3.22 17.21
C ARG A 98 -10.29 3.69 17.10
N ASP A 99 -10.64 4.79 17.78
CA ASP A 99 -11.96 5.39 17.81
C ASP A 99 -12.10 6.61 16.90
N MET A 100 -11.03 6.96 16.19
CA MET A 100 -11.01 7.97 15.13
C MET A 100 -10.44 7.38 13.83
N PRO A 101 -11.12 7.63 12.70
CA PRO A 101 -12.43 8.30 12.51
C PRO A 101 -13.61 7.45 13.02
N PRO A 102 -14.66 8.04 13.60
CA PRO A 102 -15.72 7.28 14.27
C PRO A 102 -16.67 6.55 13.31
N SER A 103 -16.80 7.03 12.09
CA SER A 103 -17.75 6.48 11.11
C SER A 103 -17.11 5.57 10.06
N GLN A 104 -15.81 5.65 9.88
CA GLN A 104 -15.05 4.85 8.90
C GLN A 104 -13.67 4.55 9.47
N PRO A 105 -13.53 3.47 10.25
CA PRO A 105 -12.24 3.08 10.84
C PRO A 105 -11.16 2.90 9.77
N LEU A 106 -9.95 3.34 10.08
CA LEU A 106 -8.78 3.07 9.25
C LEU A 106 -8.49 1.58 9.23
N ASN A 107 -7.96 1.09 8.11
CA ASN A 107 -7.47 -0.28 8.03
C ASN A 107 -6.16 -0.45 8.79
N ASP A 108 -5.76 -1.70 9.05
CA ASP A 108 -4.56 -2.00 9.85
C ASP A 108 -3.28 -1.44 9.21
N CYS A 109 -3.20 -1.38 7.88
CA CYS A 109 -2.04 -0.82 7.20
C CYS A 109 -1.94 0.70 7.41
N GLN A 110 -3.02 1.43 7.24
CA GLN A 110 -3.06 2.88 7.49
C GLN A 110 -2.67 3.21 8.94
N ILE A 111 -3.13 2.40 9.89
CA ILE A 111 -2.76 2.56 11.30
C ILE A 111 -1.27 2.28 11.51
N ALA A 112 -0.73 1.22 10.90
CA ALA A 112 0.69 0.87 10.99
C ALA A 112 1.60 1.93 10.35
N GLN A 113 1.19 2.52 9.22
CA GLN A 113 1.91 3.62 8.59
C GLN A 113 1.93 4.86 9.50
N ILE A 114 0.78 5.24 10.06
CA ILE A 114 0.68 6.36 11.00
C ILE A 114 1.55 6.13 12.23
N ASP A 115 1.51 4.93 12.81
CA ASP A 115 2.33 4.58 13.98
C ASP A 115 3.83 4.63 13.66
N SER A 116 4.22 4.09 12.50
CA SER A 116 5.62 4.14 12.05
C SER A 116 6.11 5.57 11.85
N TRP A 117 5.33 6.42 11.16
CA TRP A 117 5.66 7.82 10.97
C TRP A 117 5.83 8.58 12.30
N ILE A 118 4.95 8.33 13.27
CA ILE A 118 5.06 8.92 14.62
C ILE A 118 6.35 8.47 15.31
N ASN A 119 6.67 7.17 15.23
CA ASN A 119 7.87 6.59 15.83
C ASN A 119 9.18 7.09 15.18
N GLN A 120 9.14 7.51 13.91
CA GLN A 120 10.23 8.19 13.22
C GLN A 120 10.41 9.66 13.65
N GLY A 121 9.58 10.17 14.56
CA GLY A 121 9.58 11.56 15.02
C GLY A 121 8.60 12.47 14.29
N ALA A 122 7.73 11.89 13.49
CA ALA A 122 6.72 12.59 12.69
C ALA A 122 7.34 13.71 11.82
N PRO A 123 8.26 13.41 10.91
CA PRO A 123 8.91 14.40 10.06
C PRO A 123 7.93 15.00 9.02
N ASP A 124 8.25 16.23 8.54
CA ASP A 124 7.61 16.85 7.38
C ASP A 124 8.46 16.56 6.14
N ASN A 125 8.25 15.41 5.51
CA ASN A 125 9.03 14.90 4.40
C ASN A 125 8.16 14.50 3.20
#